data_97bf36a1063a1b2dec0717127ba31f7e
#
_entry.id   97bf36a1063a1b2dec0717127ba31f7e
#
_cell.length_a   1.000
_cell.length_b   1.000
_cell.length_c   1.000
_cell.angle_alpha   90.00
_cell.angle_beta   90.00
_cell.angle_gamma   90.00
#
_symmetry.space_group_name_H-M   'P 1'
#
loop_
_entity.id
_entity.type
_entity.pdbx_description
1 polymer ?
#
loop_
_entity_poly.entity_id
_entity_poly.type
_entity_poly.pdbx_seq_one_letter_code
_entity_poly.pdbx_strand_id
1 'polypeptide(L)'
;GAYHSLGLKSNGSIVAWGRNNYSQCTVPSPNSAFIAVAAGAYHSLGLKSNGSIVAWGRNNYSQCTVPSPNSAFIAVAAGAYHSLGLKSNGSIVAWGSNDYGQCTVPSPNSGFTAVAAGVSHSLGLREE
;
A
#
# COMPACT_ATOMS: atom_id res chain seq x y z
N GLY A 1 1.43 -7.87 7.96
CA GLY A 1 0.24 -7.27 8.57
C GLY A 1 -0.02 -7.84 9.95
N ALA A 2 -1.04 -7.30 10.61
CA ALA A 2 -1.35 -7.74 11.98
C ALA A 2 -1.86 -9.18 12.02
N TYR A 3 -2.63 -9.60 11.02
CA TYR A 3 -3.34 -10.88 11.06
C TYR A 3 -3.14 -11.74 9.82
N HIS A 4 -2.35 -11.28 8.86
CA HIS A 4 -2.08 -12.03 7.63
C HIS A 4 -0.71 -11.66 7.09
N SER A 5 -0.23 -12.47 6.16
CA SER A 5 1.08 -12.31 5.55
C SER A 5 0.98 -12.42 4.05
N LEU A 6 1.88 -11.72 3.37
CA LEU A 6 2.00 -11.74 1.91
C LEU A 6 3.43 -12.12 1.53
N GLY A 7 3.54 -12.98 0.54
CA GLY A 7 4.84 -13.34 -0.05
C GLY A 7 4.82 -13.08 -1.53
N LEU A 8 5.86 -12.44 -2.03
CA LEU A 8 6.03 -12.18 -3.46
C LEU A 8 6.95 -13.23 -4.05
N LYS A 9 6.47 -13.95 -5.04
CA LYS A 9 7.26 -14.96 -5.74
C LYS A 9 8.09 -14.32 -6.86
N SER A 10 9.17 -14.99 -7.24
CA SER A 10 10.04 -14.51 -8.31
C SER A 10 9.34 -14.40 -9.66
N ASN A 11 8.23 -15.14 -9.85
CA ASN A 11 7.44 -15.06 -11.07
C ASN A 11 6.42 -13.91 -11.07
N GLY A 12 6.41 -13.08 -10.02
CA GLY A 12 5.51 -11.94 -9.92
C GLY A 12 4.12 -12.25 -9.36
N SER A 13 3.88 -13.47 -8.88
CA SER A 13 2.62 -13.79 -8.21
C SER A 13 2.74 -13.60 -6.69
N ILE A 14 1.61 -13.39 -6.02
CA ILE A 14 1.53 -13.20 -4.58
C ILE A 14 0.89 -14.43 -3.95
N VAL A 15 1.47 -14.89 -2.85
CA VAL A 15 0.86 -15.88 -1.96
C VAL A 15 0.48 -15.16 -0.68
N ALA A 16 -0.77 -15.33 -0.24
CA ALA A 16 -1.29 -14.70 0.97
C ALA A 16 -1.84 -15.78 1.90
N TRP A 17 -1.58 -15.63 3.19
CA TRP A 17 -2.06 -16.60 4.17
C TRP A 17 -2.31 -15.92 5.51
N GLY A 18 -3.07 -16.59 6.36
CA GLY A 18 -3.48 -16.07 7.65
C GLY A 18 -4.97 -15.79 7.69
N ARG A 19 -5.35 -14.76 8.44
CA ARG A 19 -6.76 -14.40 8.59
C ARG A 19 -7.34 -13.90 7.26
N ASN A 20 -8.56 -14.33 6.93
CA ASN A 20 -9.19 -14.03 5.64
C ASN A 20 -10.67 -13.62 5.78
N ASN A 21 -11.07 -13.12 6.94
CA ASN A 21 -12.48 -12.74 7.17
C ASN A 21 -12.91 -11.50 6.36
N TYR A 22 -11.98 -10.75 5.80
CA TYR A 22 -12.25 -9.61 4.91
C TYR A 22 -11.70 -9.84 3.51
N SER A 23 -11.40 -11.08 3.15
CA SER A 23 -10.80 -11.46 1.87
C SER A 23 -9.41 -10.85 1.65
N GLN A 24 -8.70 -10.51 2.73
CA GLN A 24 -7.37 -9.93 2.64
C GLN A 24 -6.33 -10.92 2.10
N CYS A 25 -6.64 -12.22 2.11
CA CYS A 25 -5.78 -13.26 1.53
C CYS A 25 -6.25 -13.74 0.16
N THR A 26 -7.32 -13.16 -0.39
CA THR A 26 -7.88 -13.54 -1.69
C THR A 26 -7.33 -12.59 -2.75
N VAL A 27 -6.16 -12.93 -3.29
CA VAL A 27 -5.46 -12.07 -4.26
C VAL A 27 -6.30 -11.94 -5.53
N PRO A 28 -6.61 -10.70 -5.98
CA PRO A 28 -7.40 -10.49 -7.19
C PRO A 28 -6.70 -11.01 -8.44
N SER A 29 -7.47 -11.48 -9.41
CA SER A 29 -6.96 -11.87 -10.72
C SER A 29 -6.74 -10.65 -11.60
N PRO A 30 -5.70 -10.62 -12.44
CA PRO A 30 -4.66 -11.64 -12.60
C PRO A 30 -3.58 -11.50 -11.52
N ASN A 31 -3.22 -12.63 -10.90
CA ASN A 31 -2.15 -12.65 -9.88
C ASN A 31 -0.80 -12.81 -10.56
N SER A 32 -0.34 -11.73 -11.16
CA SER A 32 0.91 -11.71 -11.94
C SER A 32 1.46 -10.30 -12.04
N ALA A 33 2.73 -10.19 -12.41
CA ALA A 33 3.43 -8.92 -12.65
C ALA A 33 3.57 -8.03 -11.41
N PHE A 34 3.42 -8.59 -10.22
CA PHE A 34 3.68 -7.85 -8.98
C PHE A 34 5.18 -7.74 -8.72
N ILE A 35 5.62 -6.58 -8.22
CA ILE A 35 7.03 -6.33 -7.89
C ILE A 35 7.23 -5.94 -6.42
N ALA A 36 6.16 -5.64 -5.68
CA ALA A 36 6.23 -5.31 -4.26
C ALA A 36 4.88 -5.57 -3.60
N VAL A 37 4.90 -5.80 -2.30
CA VAL A 37 3.70 -6.06 -1.50
C VAL A 37 3.79 -5.32 -0.17
N ALA A 38 2.63 -5.02 0.42
CA ALA A 38 2.52 -4.50 1.77
C ALA A 38 1.22 -4.99 2.40
N ALA A 39 1.23 -5.25 3.69
CA ALA A 39 0.07 -5.76 4.40
C ALA A 39 -0.30 -4.84 5.56
N GLY A 40 -1.54 -4.36 5.58
CA GLY A 40 -2.12 -3.63 6.69
C GLY A 40 -2.74 -4.58 7.71
N ALA A 41 -3.59 -4.07 8.62
CA ALA A 41 -4.23 -4.93 9.60
C ALA A 41 -5.19 -5.92 8.92
N TYR A 42 -6.04 -5.43 8.02
CA TYR A 42 -7.07 -6.25 7.37
C TYR A 42 -7.12 -6.02 5.86
N HIS A 43 -6.09 -5.41 5.28
CA HIS A 43 -6.05 -5.16 3.84
C HIS A 43 -4.65 -5.44 3.31
N SER A 44 -4.55 -5.53 2.00
CA SER A 44 -3.32 -5.89 1.31
C SER A 44 -3.11 -4.98 0.11
N LEU A 45 -1.86 -4.68 -0.20
CA LEU A 45 -1.46 -3.88 -1.36
C LEU A 45 -0.45 -4.65 -2.19
N GLY A 46 -0.61 -4.59 -3.50
CA GLY A 46 0.38 -5.10 -4.44
C GLY A 46 0.73 -4.03 -5.45
N LEU A 47 2.01 -3.84 -5.69
CA LEU A 47 2.52 -2.92 -6.71
C LEU A 47 2.84 -3.71 -7.96
N LYS A 48 2.25 -3.33 -9.09
CA LYS A 48 2.50 -3.96 -10.38
C LYS A 48 3.69 -3.31 -11.07
N SER A 49 4.31 -4.06 -11.98
CA SER A 49 5.45 -3.58 -12.75
C SER A 49 5.12 -2.37 -13.64
N ASN A 50 3.84 -2.17 -13.98
CA ASN A 50 3.40 -1.00 -14.73
C ASN A 50 3.19 0.25 -13.88
N GLY A 51 3.48 0.19 -12.57
CA GLY A 51 3.33 1.33 -11.67
C GLY A 51 1.95 1.51 -11.06
N SER A 52 1.01 0.59 -11.28
CA SER A 52 -0.31 0.64 -10.65
C SER A 52 -0.32 -0.17 -9.35
N ILE A 53 -1.22 0.19 -8.45
CA ILE A 53 -1.42 -0.50 -7.18
C ILE A 53 -2.75 -1.26 -7.23
N VAL A 54 -2.73 -2.52 -6.79
CA VAL A 54 -3.92 -3.33 -6.54
C VAL A 54 -4.09 -3.43 -5.03
N ALA A 55 -5.27 -3.08 -4.52
CA ALA A 55 -5.57 -3.10 -3.09
C ALA A 55 -6.79 -3.97 -2.86
N TRP A 56 -6.76 -4.80 -1.82
CA TRP A 56 -7.87 -5.70 -1.51
C TRP A 56 -7.97 -5.95 -0.01
N GLY A 57 -9.12 -6.47 0.42
CA GLY A 57 -9.43 -6.72 1.80
C GLY A 57 -10.45 -5.73 2.34
N ARG A 58 -10.36 -5.41 3.63
CA ARG A 58 -11.28 -4.50 4.29
C ARG A 58 -11.17 -3.09 3.70
N ASN A 59 -12.30 -2.45 3.45
CA ASN A 59 -12.34 -1.13 2.79
C ASN A 59 -13.29 -0.14 3.48
N ASN A 60 -13.56 -0.33 4.76
CA ASN A 60 -14.51 0.53 5.50
C ASN A 60 -13.99 1.97 5.70
N TYR A 61 -12.69 2.18 5.55
CA TYR A 61 -12.06 3.52 5.60
C TYR A 61 -11.49 3.93 4.24
N SER A 62 -11.92 3.28 3.17
CA SER A 62 -11.42 3.51 1.80
C SER A 62 -9.92 3.20 1.64
N GLN A 63 -9.37 2.35 2.50
CA GLN A 63 -7.95 1.98 2.45
C GLN A 63 -7.59 1.15 1.22
N CYS A 64 -8.59 0.58 0.54
CA CYS A 64 -8.40 -0.14 -0.72
C CYS A 64 -8.82 0.66 -1.95
N THR A 65 -9.25 1.91 -1.79
CA THR A 65 -9.70 2.77 -2.89
C THR A 65 -8.53 3.65 -3.32
N VAL A 66 -7.69 3.13 -4.21
CA VAL A 66 -6.49 3.82 -4.66
C VAL A 66 -6.87 5.09 -5.43
N PRO A 67 -6.35 6.27 -5.02
CA PRO A 67 -6.69 7.53 -5.70
C PRO A 67 -6.21 7.55 -7.16
N SER A 68 -6.96 8.23 -8.01
CA SER A 68 -6.56 8.48 -9.40
C SER A 68 -5.52 9.62 -9.46
N PRO A 69 -4.55 9.56 -10.36
CA PRO A 69 -4.26 8.47 -11.28
C PRO A 69 -3.47 7.35 -10.60
N ASN A 70 -3.92 6.11 -10.82
CA ASN A 70 -3.24 4.92 -10.26
C ASN A 70 -2.12 4.50 -11.21
N SER A 71 -1.05 5.25 -11.19
CA SER A 71 0.09 5.03 -12.09
C SER A 71 1.35 5.67 -11.51
N ALA A 72 2.51 5.28 -12.04
CA ALA A 72 3.82 5.82 -11.69
C ALA A 72 4.23 5.57 -10.23
N PHE A 73 3.60 4.62 -9.56
CA PHE A 73 4.02 4.22 -8.22
C PHE A 73 5.28 3.34 -8.29
N ILE A 74 6.20 3.54 -7.35
CA ILE A 74 7.45 2.80 -7.26
C ILE A 74 7.62 2.08 -5.91
N ALA A 75 6.78 2.38 -4.93
CA ALA A 75 6.82 1.71 -3.61
C ALA A 75 5.46 1.84 -2.94
N VAL A 76 5.17 0.91 -2.04
CA VAL A 76 3.93 0.87 -1.26
C VAL A 76 4.25 0.58 0.21
N ALA A 77 3.39 1.07 1.10
CA ALA A 77 3.40 0.73 2.52
C ALA A 77 1.97 0.77 3.03
N ALA A 78 1.68 0.01 4.07
CA ALA A 78 0.35 -0.07 4.64
C ALA A 78 0.40 0.04 6.16
N GLY A 79 -0.41 0.94 6.72
CA GLY A 79 -0.67 0.99 8.15
C GLY A 79 -1.86 0.10 8.50
N ALA A 80 -2.39 0.23 9.72
CA ALA A 80 -3.52 -0.60 10.14
C ALA A 80 -4.74 -0.36 9.25
N TYR A 81 -5.08 0.90 9.00
CA TYR A 81 -6.30 1.29 8.29
C TYR A 81 -6.04 2.31 7.18
N HIS A 82 -4.79 2.48 6.77
CA HIS A 82 -4.43 3.43 5.72
C HIS A 82 -3.35 2.83 4.82
N SER A 83 -3.13 3.46 3.70
CA SER A 83 -2.22 2.99 2.66
C SER A 83 -1.38 4.15 2.14
N LEU A 84 -0.15 3.86 1.73
CA LEU A 84 0.77 4.83 1.15
C LEU A 84 1.32 4.31 -0.16
N GLY A 85 1.47 5.21 -1.12
CA GLY A 85 2.20 4.94 -2.35
C GLY A 85 3.22 6.04 -2.59
N LEU A 86 4.42 5.64 -3.00
CA LEU A 86 5.48 6.58 -3.41
C LEU A 86 5.50 6.65 -4.92
N LYS A 87 5.38 7.85 -5.46
CA LYS A 87 5.43 8.09 -6.90
C LYS A 87 6.87 8.29 -7.38
N SER A 88 7.10 8.02 -8.66
CA SER A 88 8.43 8.18 -9.28
C SER A 88 8.93 9.62 -9.22
N ASN A 89 8.04 10.60 -9.10
CA ASN A 89 8.42 12.01 -8.97
C ASN A 89 8.79 12.40 -7.53
N GLY A 90 8.80 11.46 -6.58
CA GLY A 90 9.16 11.70 -5.20
C GLY A 90 8.02 12.18 -4.31
N SER A 91 6.79 12.21 -4.80
CA SER A 91 5.63 12.56 -3.98
C SER A 91 5.00 11.31 -3.35
N ILE A 92 4.34 11.50 -2.22
CA ILE A 92 3.62 10.44 -1.50
C ILE A 92 2.13 10.67 -1.68
N VAL A 93 1.40 9.59 -2.01
CA VAL A 93 -0.06 9.56 -2.00
C VAL A 93 -0.48 8.70 -0.82
N ALA A 94 -1.35 9.21 0.05
CA ALA A 94 -1.83 8.52 1.23
C ALA A 94 -3.35 8.50 1.22
N TRP A 95 -3.94 7.35 1.57
CA TRP A 95 -5.40 7.22 1.58
C TRP A 95 -5.83 6.23 2.66
N GLY A 96 -7.11 6.28 3.00
CA GLY A 96 -7.69 5.49 4.06
C GLY A 96 -8.04 6.33 5.27
N SER A 97 -7.97 5.73 6.46
CA SER A 97 -8.26 6.44 7.70
C SER A 97 -7.30 7.61 7.91
N ASN A 98 -7.85 8.75 8.34
CA ASN A 98 -7.07 9.97 8.60
C ASN A 98 -7.43 10.59 9.95
N ASP A 99 -7.89 9.78 10.90
CA ASP A 99 -8.35 10.25 12.21
C ASP A 99 -7.23 10.93 13.00
N TYR A 100 -5.98 10.56 12.74
CA TYR A 100 -4.79 11.10 13.40
C TYR A 100 -3.88 11.86 12.45
N GLY A 101 -4.38 12.24 11.26
CA GLY A 101 -3.57 12.94 10.27
C GLY A 101 -2.58 12.06 9.51
N GLN A 102 -2.72 10.73 9.59
CA GLN A 102 -1.76 9.81 8.98
C GLN A 102 -1.75 9.87 7.45
N CYS A 103 -2.81 10.40 6.82
CA CYS A 103 -2.87 10.60 5.38
C CYS A 103 -2.60 12.05 4.94
N THR A 104 -2.29 12.93 5.88
CA THR A 104 -2.01 14.34 5.58
C THR A 104 -0.50 14.51 5.42
N VAL A 105 -0.03 14.37 4.18
CA VAL A 105 1.41 14.43 3.88
C VAL A 105 1.89 15.89 4.03
N PRO A 106 2.93 16.15 4.84
CA PRO A 106 3.42 17.52 5.03
C PRO A 106 4.01 18.11 3.75
N SER A 107 3.86 19.43 3.61
CA SER A 107 4.48 20.18 2.51
C SER A 107 5.96 20.41 2.80
N PRO A 108 6.84 20.43 1.79
CA PRO A 108 6.58 20.09 0.39
C PRO A 108 6.53 18.57 0.20
N ASN A 109 5.51 18.10 -0.54
CA ASN A 109 5.37 16.68 -0.85
C ASN A 109 6.20 16.33 -2.08
N SER A 110 7.50 16.26 -1.89
CA SER A 110 8.45 16.00 -2.96
C SER A 110 9.78 15.49 -2.40
N GLY A 111 10.58 14.87 -3.24
CA GLY A 111 11.92 14.42 -2.88
C GLY A 111 11.96 13.18 -1.99
N PHE A 112 10.86 12.51 -1.78
CA PHE A 112 10.83 11.29 -0.98
C PHE A 112 11.44 10.12 -1.75
N THR A 113 12.17 9.26 -1.04
CA THR A 113 12.86 8.10 -1.61
C THR A 113 12.37 6.78 -1.04
N ALA A 114 11.64 6.79 0.08
CA ALA A 114 11.09 5.59 0.70
C ALA A 114 9.91 5.96 1.58
N VAL A 115 9.04 4.99 1.82
CA VAL A 115 7.87 5.13 2.70
C VAL A 115 7.78 3.95 3.65
N ALA A 116 7.21 4.20 4.82
CA ALA A 116 6.87 3.18 5.80
C ALA A 116 5.63 3.64 6.57
N ALA A 117 4.91 2.71 7.17
CA ALA A 117 3.71 3.04 7.93
C ALA A 117 3.61 2.17 9.19
N GLY A 118 3.20 2.80 10.28
CA GLY A 118 2.81 2.10 11.50
C GLY A 118 1.29 2.05 11.62
N VAL A 119 0.78 1.72 12.81
CA VAL A 119 -0.66 1.56 13.02
C VAL A 119 -1.42 2.82 12.63
N SER A 120 -1.00 3.97 13.14
CA SER A 120 -1.71 5.24 12.95
C SER A 120 -0.77 6.37 12.54
N HIS A 121 0.39 6.04 11.95
CA HIS A 121 1.32 7.06 11.47
C HIS A 121 1.95 6.63 10.15
N SER A 122 2.53 7.59 9.47
CA SER A 122 3.20 7.40 8.19
C SER A 122 4.56 8.07 8.22
N LEU A 123 5.52 7.47 7.54
CA LEU A 123 6.88 7.98 7.45
C LEU A 123 7.31 8.09 5.99
N GLY A 124 8.01 9.15 5.69
CA GLY A 124 8.69 9.30 4.40
C GLY A 124 10.15 9.64 4.63
N LEU A 125 11.02 8.97 3.88
CA LEU A 125 12.46 9.26 3.88
C LEU A 125 12.78 10.19 2.72
N ARG A 126 13.46 11.27 3.01
CA ARG A 126 13.82 12.28 2.02
C ARG A 126 15.33 12.52 2.07
N GLU A 127 15.95 12.64 0.91
CA GLU A 127 17.33 13.12 0.83
C GLU A 127 17.35 14.63 0.96
N GLU A 128 18.38 15.13 1.64
CA GLU A 128 18.62 16.57 1.79
C GLU A 128 19.57 17.08 0.72
#